data_f9099e217e613fd399a8e5fb80a6f82c
#
_entry.id   f9099e217e613fd399a8e5fb80a6f82c
#
_cell.length_a   1.000
_cell.length_b   1.000
_cell.length_c   1.000
_cell.angle_alpha   90.00
_cell.angle_beta   90.00
_cell.angle_gamma   90.00
#
_symmetry.space_group_name_H-M   'P 1'
#
loop_
_entity.id
_entity.type
_entity.pdbx_description
1 polymer ?
#
loop_
_entity_poly.entity_id
_entity_poly.type
_entity_poly.pdbx_seq_one_letter_code
_entity_poly.pdbx_strand_id
1 'polypeptide(L)'
;MNNRPYHIRAILFYWEGTVVRQDRRSIEALKAAIGCPMQKTVLEFVLSLPDVPDKNDTLTKLSAQEKISALRPEPHPAAREILDYLLAKDLRIGIISHSALTTIRGSLQKLETIGENDFDFIFSLDNMAHQRPPTELIGLAAERLEVAIENMAVISAIPSDIENARNQGALTIFLNERAQSESQFVNADFVIGHVRDIIDTVRMGISLPTGKLPNHFLREFLNQFVFEDPSVLINPGVGEDIAAVDIEPEEVLVLKTDPITFATESIGQYAVLINANDIVTAGASPRWFLTTLFFPCGTTPSQIKSVFEELKRYCRHWKITLCGGHTEITEAVVRPIVAGMMAGTVSRSDLIDKRRMEKGDRVLLTKRVAIEGTAIIAREFGDRLEQMGISKNKIDHCRQFLDQISIIAEARIAAENPGTSAMHDVTEGGLAAALAELSIAGGHRIKVNMNQIPVYPETQKICDLLDIDPLGLIGSGSLLICCRNADSHELMQRIDAAGVEITSIGEVSDKGQEIQAYKGKKQVSWPTFEVDEITKLFE
;
A
#
# COMPACT_ATOMS: atom_id res chain seq x y z
N MET A 1 -21.21 8.31 -10.33
CA MET A 1 -20.28 7.68 -9.37
C MET A 1 -20.38 8.44 -8.07
N ASN A 2 -20.56 7.74 -6.98
CA ASN A 2 -20.70 8.37 -5.67
C ASN A 2 -19.32 8.87 -5.23
N ASN A 3 -19.11 10.19 -5.15
CA ASN A 3 -17.84 10.80 -4.72
C ASN A 3 -17.69 10.84 -3.20
N ARG A 4 -18.51 10.09 -2.45
CA ARG A 4 -18.39 10.02 -1.00
C ARG A 4 -17.32 9.01 -0.61
N PRO A 5 -16.43 9.34 0.33
CA PRO A 5 -15.50 8.37 0.89
C PRO A 5 -16.28 7.24 1.56
N TYR A 6 -15.77 6.01 1.46
CA TYR A 6 -16.38 4.82 2.02
C TYR A 6 -15.33 3.91 2.63
N HIS A 7 -15.77 3.08 3.57
CA HIS A 7 -14.91 2.14 4.28
C HIS A 7 -15.55 0.76 4.23
N ILE A 8 -14.78 -0.25 3.85
CA ILE A 8 -15.22 -1.64 3.76
C ILE A 8 -14.45 -2.47 4.78
N ARG A 9 -15.18 -3.09 5.69
CA ARG A 9 -14.67 -4.06 6.68
C ARG A 9 -15.22 -5.45 6.45
N ALA A 10 -16.33 -5.54 5.70
CA ALA A 10 -16.96 -6.81 5.38
C ALA A 10 -17.53 -6.80 3.96
N ILE A 11 -17.59 -7.98 3.36
CA ILE A 11 -18.23 -8.24 2.07
C ILE A 11 -19.36 -9.23 2.26
N LEU A 12 -20.51 -8.92 1.69
CA LEU A 12 -21.63 -9.83 1.59
C LEU A 12 -21.90 -10.13 0.12
N PHE A 13 -21.63 -11.35 -0.29
CA PHE A 13 -21.94 -11.81 -1.64
C PHE A 13 -23.34 -12.42 -1.71
N TYR A 14 -24.13 -11.99 -2.68
CA TYR A 14 -25.16 -12.84 -3.25
C TYR A 14 -24.45 -13.80 -4.22
N TRP A 15 -24.51 -15.09 -3.91
CA TRP A 15 -23.68 -16.12 -4.56
C TRP A 15 -23.92 -16.23 -6.06
N GLU A 16 -25.21 -16.27 -6.45
CA GLU A 16 -25.62 -16.40 -7.83
C GLU A 16 -25.47 -15.09 -8.61
N GLY A 17 -24.88 -15.19 -9.79
CA GLY A 17 -24.63 -14.04 -10.66
C GLY A 17 -23.37 -13.25 -10.31
N THR A 18 -22.70 -13.59 -9.21
CA THR A 18 -21.43 -12.97 -8.78
C THR A 18 -20.28 -14.00 -8.76
N VAL A 19 -20.22 -14.82 -7.72
CA VAL A 19 -19.19 -15.87 -7.60
C VAL A 19 -19.45 -17.06 -8.52
N VAL A 20 -20.73 -17.39 -8.73
CA VAL A 20 -21.15 -18.41 -9.71
C VAL A 20 -21.98 -17.79 -10.82
N ARG A 21 -21.80 -18.32 -12.02
CA ARG A 21 -22.59 -17.90 -13.18
C ARG A 21 -24.04 -18.30 -13.00
N GLN A 22 -24.92 -17.38 -13.36
CA GLN A 22 -26.36 -17.58 -13.30
C GLN A 22 -26.89 -17.91 -14.71
N ASP A 23 -27.56 -19.07 -14.85
CA ASP A 23 -28.28 -19.40 -16.07
C ASP A 23 -29.79 -19.05 -15.93
N ARG A 24 -30.23 -18.10 -16.75
CA ARG A 24 -31.61 -17.60 -16.73
C ARG A 24 -32.66 -18.71 -16.93
N ARG A 25 -32.38 -19.65 -17.82
CA ARG A 25 -33.34 -20.76 -18.10
C ARG A 25 -33.53 -21.65 -16.88
N SER A 26 -32.47 -21.89 -16.15
CA SER A 26 -32.51 -22.68 -14.92
C SER A 26 -33.27 -22.00 -13.82
N ILE A 27 -33.18 -20.67 -13.70
CA ILE A 27 -33.94 -19.89 -12.73
C ILE A 27 -35.43 -19.87 -13.10
N GLU A 28 -35.73 -19.65 -14.36
CA GLU A 28 -37.10 -19.67 -14.85
C GLU A 28 -37.76 -21.04 -14.60
N ALA A 29 -37.06 -22.13 -14.87
CA ALA A 29 -37.53 -23.49 -14.58
C ALA A 29 -37.71 -23.74 -13.08
N LEU A 30 -36.80 -23.23 -12.24
CA LEU A 30 -36.86 -23.33 -10.79
C LEU A 30 -38.08 -22.57 -10.24
N LYS A 31 -38.27 -21.32 -10.69
CA LYS A 31 -39.45 -20.50 -10.30
C LYS A 31 -40.76 -21.16 -10.71
N ALA A 32 -40.83 -21.69 -11.92
CA ALA A 32 -42.01 -22.39 -12.41
C ALA A 32 -42.34 -23.64 -11.57
N ALA A 33 -41.35 -24.41 -11.17
CA ALA A 33 -41.52 -25.64 -10.36
C ALA A 33 -42.14 -25.37 -8.97
N ILE A 34 -41.88 -24.18 -8.39
CA ILE A 34 -42.36 -23.82 -7.05
C ILE A 34 -43.52 -22.81 -7.08
N GLY A 35 -43.97 -22.37 -8.26
CA GLY A 35 -44.98 -21.34 -8.39
C GLY A 35 -44.53 -19.94 -8.00
N CYS A 36 -43.23 -19.65 -8.04
CA CYS A 36 -42.69 -18.34 -7.72
C CYS A 36 -42.99 -17.34 -8.85
N PRO A 37 -43.55 -16.14 -8.55
CA PRO A 37 -43.73 -15.10 -9.54
C PRO A 37 -42.40 -14.65 -10.14
N MET A 38 -42.39 -14.33 -11.45
CA MET A 38 -41.14 -13.94 -12.15
C MET A 38 -40.50 -12.67 -11.56
N GLN A 39 -41.28 -11.79 -10.97
CA GLN A 39 -40.84 -10.52 -10.37
C GLN A 39 -40.17 -10.67 -9.00
N LYS A 40 -40.40 -11.82 -8.31
CA LYS A 40 -39.75 -12.10 -7.01
C LYS A 40 -38.52 -12.99 -7.19
N THR A 41 -37.53 -12.84 -6.33
CA THR A 41 -36.47 -13.84 -6.23
C THR A 41 -37.01 -15.12 -5.55
N VAL A 42 -36.33 -16.26 -5.75
CA VAL A 42 -36.68 -17.52 -5.11
C VAL A 42 -36.67 -17.36 -3.58
N LEU A 43 -35.65 -16.67 -3.07
CA LEU A 43 -35.44 -16.41 -1.64
C LEU A 43 -36.61 -15.56 -1.08
N GLU A 44 -36.91 -14.42 -1.71
CA GLU A 44 -38.05 -13.57 -1.30
C GLU A 44 -39.39 -14.33 -1.29
N PHE A 45 -39.62 -15.17 -2.29
CA PHE A 45 -40.82 -15.97 -2.38
C PHE A 45 -40.90 -16.96 -1.22
N VAL A 46 -39.87 -17.78 -0.99
CA VAL A 46 -39.85 -18.79 0.08
C VAL A 46 -39.98 -18.13 1.46
N LEU A 47 -39.28 -17.01 1.69
CA LEU A 47 -39.38 -16.30 2.97
C LEU A 47 -40.72 -15.62 3.20
N SER A 48 -41.45 -15.29 2.12
CA SER A 48 -42.81 -14.68 2.19
C SER A 48 -43.93 -15.70 2.44
N LEU A 49 -43.66 -17.00 2.39
CA LEU A 49 -44.68 -18.03 2.64
C LEU A 49 -45.10 -18.05 4.13
N PRO A 50 -46.43 -18.13 4.42
CA PRO A 50 -46.94 -17.90 5.78
C PRO A 50 -46.70 -19.03 6.77
N ASP A 51 -46.63 -20.29 6.32
CA ASP A 51 -46.62 -21.46 7.19
C ASP A 51 -45.41 -22.41 6.94
N VAL A 52 -44.98 -23.10 8.02
CA VAL A 52 -43.88 -24.08 7.98
C VAL A 52 -44.16 -25.25 7.02
N PRO A 53 -45.40 -25.82 6.91
CA PRO A 53 -45.69 -26.88 5.94
C PRO A 53 -45.48 -26.46 4.49
N ASP A 54 -45.93 -25.28 4.10
CA ASP A 54 -45.80 -24.75 2.72
C ASP A 54 -44.36 -24.45 2.36
N LYS A 55 -43.60 -23.94 3.33
CA LYS A 55 -42.16 -23.75 3.17
C LYS A 55 -41.41 -25.07 2.94
N ASN A 56 -41.72 -26.08 3.75
CA ASN A 56 -41.07 -27.39 3.64
C ASN A 56 -41.41 -28.10 2.31
N ASP A 57 -42.64 -28.04 1.82
CA ASP A 57 -43.05 -28.57 0.51
C ASP A 57 -42.29 -27.83 -0.61
N THR A 58 -42.21 -26.51 -0.53
CA THR A 58 -41.51 -25.68 -1.50
C THR A 58 -40.01 -25.99 -1.51
N LEU A 59 -39.36 -26.13 -0.35
CA LEU A 59 -37.93 -26.50 -0.24
C LEU A 59 -37.69 -27.91 -0.78
N THR A 60 -38.63 -28.84 -0.56
CA THR A 60 -38.54 -30.21 -1.10
C THR A 60 -38.59 -30.18 -2.62
N LYS A 61 -39.51 -29.42 -3.22
CA LYS A 61 -39.61 -29.24 -4.67
C LYS A 61 -38.35 -28.57 -5.26
N LEU A 62 -37.82 -27.55 -4.59
CA LEU A 62 -36.55 -26.89 -4.99
C LEU A 62 -35.40 -27.88 -4.99
N SER A 63 -35.21 -28.61 -3.90
CA SER A 63 -34.13 -29.60 -3.77
C SER A 63 -34.24 -30.73 -4.80
N ALA A 64 -35.48 -31.14 -5.14
CA ALA A 64 -35.69 -32.11 -6.20
C ALA A 64 -35.35 -31.54 -7.58
N GLN A 65 -35.71 -30.29 -7.84
CA GLN A 65 -35.42 -29.62 -9.11
C GLN A 65 -33.96 -29.32 -9.27
N GLU A 66 -33.23 -28.90 -8.21
CA GLU A 66 -31.76 -28.71 -8.23
C GLU A 66 -31.01 -30.02 -8.52
N LYS A 67 -31.54 -31.15 -8.04
CA LYS A 67 -30.97 -32.47 -8.35
C LYS A 67 -31.26 -32.94 -9.78
N ILE A 68 -32.40 -32.57 -10.36
CA ILE A 68 -32.81 -32.93 -11.73
C ILE A 68 -32.08 -32.05 -12.74
N SER A 69 -32.01 -30.75 -12.48
CA SER A 69 -31.20 -29.87 -13.28
C SER A 69 -29.75 -30.22 -12.97
N ALA A 70 -29.10 -30.96 -13.85
CA ALA A 70 -27.66 -31.26 -13.81
C ALA A 70 -26.77 -29.99 -13.85
N LEU A 71 -27.33 -28.85 -13.53
CA LEU A 71 -26.78 -27.50 -13.48
C LEU A 71 -26.16 -27.28 -12.11
N ARG A 72 -25.00 -27.92 -11.92
CA ARG A 72 -24.09 -27.49 -10.87
C ARG A 72 -23.63 -26.09 -11.27
N PRO A 73 -23.92 -25.05 -10.46
CA PRO A 73 -23.50 -23.69 -10.80
C PRO A 73 -21.98 -23.68 -11.02
N GLU A 74 -21.59 -23.19 -12.20
CA GLU A 74 -20.18 -23.07 -12.54
C GLU A 74 -19.61 -21.82 -11.92
N PRO A 75 -18.50 -21.87 -11.17
CA PRO A 75 -17.82 -20.69 -10.70
C PRO A 75 -17.49 -19.75 -11.87
N HIS A 76 -17.60 -18.46 -11.62
CA HIS A 76 -17.13 -17.47 -12.60
C HIS A 76 -15.61 -17.64 -12.79
N PRO A 77 -15.05 -17.51 -14.01
CA PRO A 77 -13.61 -17.70 -14.25
C PRO A 77 -12.70 -16.86 -13.36
N ALA A 78 -13.16 -15.68 -12.94
CA ALA A 78 -12.44 -14.79 -12.03
C ALA A 78 -12.78 -15.02 -10.54
N ALA A 79 -13.70 -15.92 -10.19
CA ALA A 79 -14.17 -16.08 -8.82
C ALA A 79 -13.05 -16.41 -7.84
N ARG A 80 -12.15 -17.34 -8.24
CA ARG A 80 -11.00 -17.73 -7.42
C ARG A 80 -10.07 -16.54 -7.16
N GLU A 81 -9.67 -15.81 -8.20
CA GLU A 81 -8.80 -14.63 -8.11
C GLU A 81 -9.37 -13.58 -7.15
N ILE A 82 -10.68 -13.34 -7.22
CA ILE A 82 -11.37 -12.35 -6.38
C ILE A 82 -11.42 -12.82 -4.94
N LEU A 83 -11.84 -14.05 -4.69
CA LEU A 83 -11.95 -14.59 -3.33
C LEU A 83 -10.56 -14.72 -2.67
N ASP A 84 -9.54 -15.21 -3.38
CA ASP A 84 -8.16 -15.24 -2.88
C ASP A 84 -7.67 -13.83 -2.49
N TYR A 85 -7.95 -12.82 -3.32
CA TYR A 85 -7.62 -11.43 -3.01
C TYR A 85 -8.32 -10.93 -1.74
N LEU A 86 -9.64 -11.16 -1.62
CA LEU A 86 -10.43 -10.66 -0.50
C LEU A 86 -10.08 -11.34 0.82
N LEU A 87 -9.86 -12.65 0.79
CA LEU A 87 -9.44 -13.45 1.95
C LEU A 87 -8.05 -13.02 2.45
N ALA A 88 -7.17 -12.58 1.56
CA ALA A 88 -5.85 -12.07 1.92
C ALA A 88 -5.88 -10.66 2.56
N LYS A 89 -7.06 -9.99 2.63
CA LYS A 89 -7.21 -8.60 3.10
C LYS A 89 -7.86 -8.44 4.48
N ASP A 90 -7.92 -9.49 5.26
CA ASP A 90 -8.55 -9.47 6.60
C ASP A 90 -9.99 -8.91 6.60
N LEU A 91 -10.72 -9.19 5.51
CA LEU A 91 -12.13 -8.82 5.37
C LEU A 91 -13.01 -9.94 5.89
N ARG A 92 -14.04 -9.59 6.63
CA ARG A 92 -15.11 -10.52 6.99
C ARG A 92 -15.95 -10.80 5.75
N ILE A 93 -16.21 -12.06 5.44
CA ILE A 93 -16.93 -12.45 4.21
C ILE A 93 -18.10 -13.34 4.52
N GLY A 94 -19.30 -12.87 4.16
CA GLY A 94 -20.53 -13.63 4.23
C GLY A 94 -21.11 -13.95 2.86
N ILE A 95 -21.88 -15.02 2.79
CA ILE A 95 -22.60 -15.43 1.59
C ILE A 95 -24.10 -15.49 1.87
N ILE A 96 -24.90 -14.95 0.95
CA ILE A 96 -26.33 -15.21 0.80
C ILE A 96 -26.54 -15.95 -0.53
N SER A 97 -27.33 -17.00 -0.53
CA SER A 97 -27.63 -17.79 -1.72
C SER A 97 -29.10 -18.14 -1.84
N HIS A 98 -29.58 -18.12 -3.07
CA HIS A 98 -30.93 -18.58 -3.44
C HIS A 98 -30.98 -20.12 -3.62
N SER A 99 -29.87 -20.82 -3.44
CA SER A 99 -29.74 -22.26 -3.57
C SER A 99 -29.57 -22.96 -2.22
N ALA A 100 -29.75 -24.27 -2.21
CA ALA A 100 -29.46 -25.10 -1.05
C ALA A 100 -27.95 -25.19 -0.74
N LEU A 101 -27.61 -25.43 0.52
CA LEU A 101 -26.20 -25.52 0.97
C LEU A 101 -25.40 -26.59 0.19
N THR A 102 -26.06 -27.69 -0.20
CA THR A 102 -25.42 -28.75 -1.00
C THR A 102 -24.98 -28.26 -2.39
N THR A 103 -25.73 -27.34 -2.98
CA THR A 103 -25.42 -26.73 -4.28
C THR A 103 -24.21 -25.78 -4.16
N ILE A 104 -24.18 -24.98 -3.09
CA ILE A 104 -23.05 -24.09 -2.77
C ILE A 104 -21.77 -24.92 -2.58
N ARG A 105 -21.82 -25.98 -1.78
CA ARG A 105 -20.71 -26.93 -1.58
C ARG A 105 -20.17 -27.50 -2.88
N GLY A 106 -21.06 -27.87 -3.78
CA GLY A 106 -20.67 -28.40 -5.09
C GLY A 106 -19.95 -27.38 -5.97
N SER A 107 -20.25 -26.07 -5.84
CA SER A 107 -19.53 -25.01 -6.55
C SER A 107 -18.20 -24.66 -5.87
N LEU A 108 -18.14 -24.66 -4.53
CA LEU A 108 -16.90 -24.43 -3.78
C LEU A 108 -15.85 -25.50 -4.07
N GLN A 109 -16.25 -26.77 -4.19
CA GLN A 109 -15.33 -27.87 -4.57
C GLN A 109 -14.60 -27.61 -5.89
N LYS A 110 -15.15 -26.82 -6.80
CA LYS A 110 -14.53 -26.44 -8.06
C LYS A 110 -13.52 -25.30 -7.93
N LEU A 111 -13.48 -24.63 -6.79
CA LEU A 111 -12.53 -23.55 -6.49
C LEU A 111 -11.23 -24.07 -5.82
N GLU A 112 -11.14 -25.40 -5.60
CA GLU A 112 -9.97 -26.14 -5.11
C GLU A 112 -9.43 -25.72 -3.73
N THR A 113 -9.06 -24.43 -3.56
CA THR A 113 -8.41 -23.90 -2.36
C THR A 113 -9.38 -23.20 -1.41
N ILE A 114 -10.63 -22.94 -1.83
CA ILE A 114 -11.61 -22.18 -1.07
C ILE A 114 -12.74 -23.10 -0.61
N GLY A 115 -12.96 -23.16 0.69
CA GLY A 115 -13.98 -23.97 1.34
C GLY A 115 -14.98 -23.17 2.17
N GLU A 116 -15.93 -23.87 2.82
CA GLU A 116 -16.94 -23.21 3.66
C GLU A 116 -16.34 -22.46 4.85
N ASN A 117 -15.20 -22.94 5.37
CA ASN A 117 -14.55 -22.35 6.56
C ASN A 117 -13.83 -21.02 6.24
N ASP A 118 -13.69 -20.67 4.97
CA ASP A 118 -13.12 -19.38 4.56
C ASP A 118 -14.14 -18.24 4.60
N PHE A 119 -15.41 -18.56 4.92
CA PHE A 119 -16.48 -17.59 5.06
C PHE A 119 -16.97 -17.56 6.51
N ASP A 120 -17.26 -16.37 7.02
CA ASP A 120 -17.78 -16.19 8.38
C ASP A 120 -19.16 -16.83 8.54
N PHE A 121 -19.97 -16.82 7.49
CA PHE A 121 -21.23 -17.56 7.40
C PHE A 121 -21.66 -17.78 5.95
N ILE A 122 -22.53 -18.79 5.77
CA ILE A 122 -23.23 -19.05 4.51
C ILE A 122 -24.73 -19.16 4.82
N PHE A 123 -25.48 -18.18 4.36
CA PHE A 123 -26.94 -18.20 4.37
C PHE A 123 -27.44 -18.83 3.08
N SER A 124 -27.80 -20.09 3.16
CA SER A 124 -28.41 -20.86 2.06
C SER A 124 -29.93 -20.87 2.22
N LEU A 125 -30.63 -21.18 1.14
CA LEU A 125 -32.09 -21.20 1.12
C LEU A 125 -32.68 -22.14 2.19
N ASP A 126 -32.09 -23.32 2.37
CA ASP A 126 -32.53 -24.35 3.33
C ASP A 126 -32.28 -23.97 4.79
N ASN A 127 -31.18 -23.25 5.09
CA ASN A 127 -30.93 -22.82 6.46
C ASN A 127 -31.62 -21.50 6.85
N MET A 128 -32.11 -20.72 5.89
CA MET A 128 -32.79 -19.45 6.12
C MET A 128 -34.32 -19.54 6.08
N ALA A 129 -34.88 -20.58 5.48
CA ALA A 129 -36.33 -20.69 5.26
C ALA A 129 -37.18 -20.53 6.53
N HIS A 130 -36.62 -20.79 7.69
CA HIS A 130 -37.25 -20.69 9.01
C HIS A 130 -36.81 -19.47 9.83
N GLN A 131 -36.04 -18.56 9.24
CA GLN A 131 -35.53 -17.36 9.90
C GLN A 131 -36.33 -16.10 9.52
N ARG A 132 -35.79 -14.93 9.84
CA ARG A 132 -36.41 -13.61 9.67
C ARG A 132 -36.81 -13.28 8.22
N PRO A 133 -37.73 -12.30 7.99
CA PRO A 133 -38.11 -11.87 6.66
C PRO A 133 -36.92 -11.33 5.84
N PRO A 134 -37.01 -11.37 4.49
CA PRO A 134 -35.94 -10.94 3.58
C PRO A 134 -35.41 -9.53 3.86
N THR A 135 -36.28 -8.65 4.34
CA THR A 135 -35.98 -7.25 4.67
C THR A 135 -35.03 -7.09 5.87
N GLU A 136 -34.81 -8.14 6.66
CA GLU A 136 -33.92 -8.11 7.83
C GLU A 136 -32.60 -8.86 7.60
N LEU A 137 -32.41 -9.53 6.44
CA LEU A 137 -31.25 -10.37 6.18
C LEU A 137 -29.93 -9.59 6.15
N ILE A 138 -29.96 -8.36 5.65
CA ILE A 138 -28.78 -7.50 5.59
C ILE A 138 -28.34 -7.09 7.00
N GLY A 139 -29.29 -6.72 7.86
CA GLY A 139 -28.99 -6.44 9.27
C GLY A 139 -28.44 -7.64 10.02
N LEU A 140 -29.05 -8.83 9.81
CA LEU A 140 -28.57 -10.09 10.39
C LEU A 140 -27.15 -10.45 9.87
N ALA A 141 -26.88 -10.20 8.60
CA ALA A 141 -25.54 -10.40 8.03
C ALA A 141 -24.51 -9.47 8.70
N ALA A 142 -24.85 -8.19 8.88
CA ALA A 142 -23.97 -7.24 9.55
C ALA A 142 -23.70 -7.63 11.02
N GLU A 143 -24.73 -8.10 11.76
CA GLU A 143 -24.57 -8.65 13.11
C GLU A 143 -23.61 -9.86 13.13
N ARG A 144 -23.74 -10.77 12.16
CA ARG A 144 -22.89 -11.97 12.07
C ARG A 144 -21.44 -11.66 11.68
N LEU A 145 -21.24 -10.63 10.87
CA LEU A 145 -19.90 -10.14 10.47
C LEU A 145 -19.30 -9.18 11.51
N GLU A 146 -20.04 -8.84 12.56
CA GLU A 146 -19.61 -7.92 13.63
C GLU A 146 -19.17 -6.55 13.09
N VAL A 147 -19.89 -6.02 12.09
CA VAL A 147 -19.62 -4.73 11.48
C VAL A 147 -20.86 -3.84 11.45
N ALA A 148 -20.65 -2.53 11.41
CA ALA A 148 -21.72 -1.59 11.09
C ALA A 148 -22.17 -1.76 9.63
N ILE A 149 -23.46 -1.64 9.35
CA ILE A 149 -24.04 -1.91 8.02
C ILE A 149 -23.39 -1.03 6.93
N GLU A 150 -23.08 0.22 7.25
CA GLU A 150 -22.42 1.17 6.35
C GLU A 150 -20.97 0.76 5.99
N ASN A 151 -20.36 -0.14 6.75
CA ASN A 151 -19.02 -0.69 6.49
C ASN A 151 -19.07 -2.08 5.81
N MET A 152 -20.24 -2.52 5.42
CA MET A 152 -20.44 -3.76 4.68
C MET A 152 -20.79 -3.47 3.22
N ALA A 153 -20.00 -4.02 2.29
CA ALA A 153 -20.29 -3.97 0.86
C ALA A 153 -21.14 -5.18 0.44
N VAL A 154 -22.30 -4.92 -0.11
CA VAL A 154 -23.20 -5.95 -0.65
C VAL A 154 -23.04 -6.01 -2.17
N ILE A 155 -22.70 -7.20 -2.67
CA ILE A 155 -22.43 -7.44 -4.09
C ILE A 155 -23.50 -8.37 -4.64
N SER A 156 -24.26 -7.90 -5.62
CA SER A 156 -25.28 -8.71 -6.32
C SER A 156 -25.39 -8.33 -7.80
N ALA A 157 -25.84 -9.28 -8.61
CA ALA A 157 -26.26 -9.07 -9.99
C ALA A 157 -27.79 -8.91 -10.12
N ILE A 158 -28.53 -8.89 -9.00
CA ILE A 158 -29.99 -8.80 -8.95
C ILE A 158 -30.39 -7.42 -8.40
N PRO A 159 -31.17 -6.63 -9.17
CA PRO A 159 -31.55 -5.28 -8.76
C PRO A 159 -32.28 -5.20 -7.40
N SER A 160 -33.18 -6.14 -7.10
CA SER A 160 -33.93 -6.15 -5.83
C SER A 160 -33.03 -6.37 -4.61
N ASP A 161 -31.97 -7.17 -4.72
CA ASP A 161 -31.03 -7.39 -3.64
C ASP A 161 -30.26 -6.10 -3.33
N ILE A 162 -29.86 -5.39 -4.38
CA ILE A 162 -29.17 -4.10 -4.28
C ILE A 162 -30.08 -3.03 -3.65
N GLU A 163 -31.34 -2.95 -4.10
CA GLU A 163 -32.29 -2.01 -3.54
C GLU A 163 -32.57 -2.29 -2.06
N ASN A 164 -32.74 -3.55 -1.67
CA ASN A 164 -32.91 -3.95 -0.28
C ASN A 164 -31.67 -3.60 0.57
N ALA A 165 -30.48 -3.90 0.10
CA ALA A 165 -29.22 -3.58 0.80
C ALA A 165 -29.04 -2.07 0.99
N ARG A 166 -29.31 -1.28 -0.06
CA ARG A 166 -29.23 0.17 -0.01
C ARG A 166 -30.23 0.79 0.97
N ASN A 167 -31.46 0.30 0.97
CA ASN A 167 -32.52 0.77 1.89
C ASN A 167 -32.16 0.54 3.36
N GLN A 168 -31.30 -0.42 3.65
CA GLN A 168 -30.76 -0.70 4.98
C GLN A 168 -29.45 0.02 5.29
N GLY A 169 -28.89 0.76 4.33
CA GLY A 169 -27.70 1.58 4.52
C GLY A 169 -26.36 0.90 4.20
N ALA A 170 -26.38 -0.30 3.62
CA ALA A 170 -25.16 -0.96 3.16
C ALA A 170 -24.58 -0.30 1.91
N LEU A 171 -23.27 -0.39 1.73
CA LEU A 171 -22.62 -0.03 0.48
C LEU A 171 -22.98 -1.05 -0.60
N THR A 172 -23.40 -0.59 -1.78
CA THR A 172 -23.93 -1.47 -2.82
C THR A 172 -23.08 -1.49 -4.07
N ILE A 173 -22.73 -2.70 -4.54
CA ILE A 173 -21.99 -2.95 -5.78
C ILE A 173 -22.88 -3.81 -6.68
N PHE A 174 -23.43 -3.20 -7.71
CA PHE A 174 -24.27 -3.90 -8.70
C PHE A 174 -23.42 -4.40 -9.86
N LEU A 175 -23.40 -5.71 -10.08
CA LEU A 175 -22.73 -6.34 -11.21
C LEU A 175 -23.66 -6.44 -12.41
N ASN A 176 -23.34 -5.70 -13.49
CA ASN A 176 -24.12 -5.64 -14.72
C ASN A 176 -23.33 -6.14 -15.94
N GLU A 177 -22.95 -7.41 -15.96
CA GLU A 177 -22.18 -7.99 -17.08
C GLU A 177 -22.91 -7.99 -18.44
N ARG A 178 -24.21 -7.89 -18.45
CA ARG A 178 -25.03 -8.06 -19.68
C ARG A 178 -25.56 -6.77 -20.27
N ALA A 179 -25.25 -5.61 -19.71
CA ALA A 179 -25.71 -4.30 -20.16
C ALA A 179 -27.20 -4.29 -20.58
N GLN A 180 -28.08 -4.90 -19.75
CA GLN A 180 -29.51 -4.98 -20.04
C GLN A 180 -30.13 -3.59 -19.93
N SER A 181 -31.06 -3.27 -20.84
CA SER A 181 -31.69 -1.95 -20.91
C SER A 181 -32.47 -1.56 -19.62
N GLU A 182 -32.88 -2.51 -18.82
CA GLU A 182 -33.54 -2.29 -17.52
C GLU A 182 -32.58 -1.90 -16.40
N SER A 183 -31.30 -2.15 -16.54
CA SER A 183 -30.25 -1.85 -15.54
C SER A 183 -29.89 -0.36 -15.43
N GLN A 184 -30.36 0.49 -16.36
CA GLN A 184 -30.11 1.94 -16.32
C GLN A 184 -30.71 2.66 -15.11
N PHE A 185 -31.59 2.00 -14.38
CA PHE A 185 -32.33 2.57 -13.24
C PHE A 185 -31.95 1.97 -11.88
N VAL A 186 -30.96 1.06 -11.80
CA VAL A 186 -30.54 0.49 -10.52
C VAL A 186 -29.79 1.55 -9.72
N ASN A 187 -30.34 1.94 -8.58
CA ASN A 187 -29.76 2.93 -7.69
C ASN A 187 -28.73 2.26 -6.76
N ALA A 188 -27.55 1.89 -7.30
CA ALA A 188 -26.43 1.34 -6.57
C ALA A 188 -25.35 2.41 -6.34
N ASP A 189 -24.50 2.24 -5.32
CA ASP A 189 -23.34 3.11 -5.10
C ASP A 189 -22.30 2.90 -6.19
N PHE A 190 -22.09 1.65 -6.62
CA PHE A 190 -21.24 1.27 -7.74
C PHE A 190 -21.98 0.35 -8.70
N VAL A 191 -21.80 0.62 -9.99
CA VAL A 191 -22.25 -0.27 -11.07
C VAL A 191 -21.01 -0.69 -11.85
N ILE A 192 -20.71 -1.99 -11.86
CA ILE A 192 -19.54 -2.57 -12.48
C ILE A 192 -19.94 -3.48 -13.65
N GLY A 193 -19.11 -3.51 -14.69
CA GLY A 193 -19.37 -4.27 -15.92
C GLY A 193 -18.79 -5.68 -15.90
N HIS A 194 -17.75 -5.91 -15.09
CA HIS A 194 -17.06 -7.19 -15.03
C HIS A 194 -16.85 -7.61 -13.57
N VAL A 195 -16.88 -8.91 -13.31
CA VAL A 195 -16.66 -9.46 -11.96
C VAL A 195 -15.28 -9.05 -11.39
N ARG A 196 -14.25 -8.90 -12.24
CA ARG A 196 -12.92 -8.44 -11.81
C ARG A 196 -12.91 -7.02 -11.25
N ASP A 197 -13.83 -6.17 -11.69
CA ASP A 197 -13.94 -4.77 -11.20
C ASP A 197 -14.32 -4.71 -9.71
N ILE A 198 -14.75 -5.83 -9.12
CA ILE A 198 -14.98 -5.98 -7.67
C ILE A 198 -13.69 -5.64 -6.92
N ILE A 199 -12.54 -6.16 -7.35
CA ILE A 199 -11.25 -5.92 -6.70
C ILE A 199 -10.94 -4.41 -6.71
N ASP A 200 -11.10 -3.76 -7.86
CA ASP A 200 -10.80 -2.33 -8.00
C ASP A 200 -11.73 -1.46 -7.16
N THR A 201 -13.01 -1.85 -7.02
CA THR A 201 -13.97 -1.13 -6.19
C THR A 201 -13.70 -1.36 -4.71
N VAL A 202 -13.44 -2.59 -4.29
CA VAL A 202 -13.26 -2.95 -2.88
C VAL A 202 -11.93 -2.39 -2.35
N ARG A 203 -10.83 -2.46 -3.12
CA ARG A 203 -9.50 -1.97 -2.67
C ARG A 203 -9.51 -0.49 -2.28
N MET A 204 -10.41 0.31 -2.88
CA MET A 204 -10.54 1.73 -2.54
C MET A 204 -11.19 1.98 -1.19
N GLY A 205 -11.93 1.01 -0.65
CA GLY A 205 -12.62 1.09 0.63
C GLY A 205 -11.91 0.36 1.78
N ILE A 206 -10.84 -0.37 1.51
CA ILE A 206 -10.08 -1.08 2.55
C ILE A 206 -9.12 -0.12 3.25
N SER A 207 -9.03 -0.22 4.58
CA SER A 207 -8.05 0.53 5.37
C SER A 207 -6.63 0.26 4.89
N LEU A 208 -5.87 1.32 4.70
CA LEU A 208 -4.45 1.20 4.41
C LEU A 208 -3.66 0.99 5.70
N PRO A 209 -2.58 0.18 5.64
CA PRO A 209 -1.66 0.07 6.75
C PRO A 209 -0.91 1.39 6.99
N THR A 210 -0.25 1.49 8.15
CA THR A 210 0.64 2.61 8.46
C THR A 210 1.80 2.67 7.45
N GLY A 211 2.13 3.85 7.00
CA GLY A 211 3.27 4.08 6.10
C GLY A 211 2.91 4.90 4.86
N LYS A 212 3.77 4.84 3.84
CA LYS A 212 3.56 5.55 2.57
C LYS A 212 2.32 5.05 1.84
N LEU A 213 1.64 5.97 1.15
CA LEU A 213 0.58 5.60 0.21
C LEU A 213 1.16 4.64 -0.86
N PRO A 214 0.56 3.46 -1.09
CA PRO A 214 1.06 2.53 -2.11
C PRO A 214 1.19 3.18 -3.48
N ASN A 215 2.28 2.90 -4.19
CA ASN A 215 2.65 3.58 -5.44
C ASN A 215 1.58 3.52 -6.53
N HIS A 216 0.78 2.46 -6.58
CA HIS A 216 -0.30 2.35 -7.55
C HIS A 216 -1.43 3.35 -7.28
N PHE A 217 -1.80 3.60 -6.01
CA PHE A 217 -2.78 4.63 -5.64
C PHE A 217 -2.21 6.03 -5.89
N LEU A 218 -0.94 6.27 -5.48
CA LEU A 218 -0.30 7.56 -5.71
C LEU A 218 -0.29 7.91 -7.20
N ARG A 219 0.10 6.96 -8.04
CA ARG A 219 0.09 7.13 -9.50
C ARG A 219 -1.33 7.41 -10.04
N GLU A 220 -2.32 6.63 -9.60
CA GLU A 220 -3.73 6.80 -10.00
C GLU A 220 -4.24 8.20 -9.63
N PHE A 221 -3.91 8.69 -8.43
CA PHE A 221 -4.35 10.00 -7.97
C PHE A 221 -3.63 11.13 -8.69
N LEU A 222 -2.31 11.02 -8.87
CA LEU A 222 -1.53 12.04 -9.59
C LEU A 222 -1.91 12.15 -11.06
N ASN A 223 -2.28 11.06 -11.72
CA ASN A 223 -2.75 11.07 -13.11
C ASN A 223 -4.03 11.89 -13.34
N GLN A 224 -4.73 12.28 -12.28
CA GLN A 224 -5.91 13.15 -12.36
C GLN A 224 -5.54 14.64 -12.43
N PHE A 225 -4.27 14.99 -12.16
CA PHE A 225 -3.79 16.36 -12.24
C PHE A 225 -3.12 16.63 -13.57
N VAL A 226 -3.33 17.84 -14.08
CA VAL A 226 -2.64 18.35 -15.27
C VAL A 226 -1.59 19.34 -14.79
N PHE A 227 -0.32 19.06 -15.09
CA PHE A 227 0.82 19.87 -14.69
C PHE A 227 1.30 20.62 -15.95
N GLU A 228 0.81 21.85 -16.15
CA GLU A 228 1.08 22.66 -17.34
C GLU A 228 2.01 23.86 -17.09
N ASP A 229 2.42 24.09 -15.84
CA ASP A 229 3.31 25.21 -15.51
C ASP A 229 4.73 24.93 -16.04
N PRO A 230 5.22 25.70 -17.04
CA PRO A 230 6.52 25.46 -17.65
C PRO A 230 7.69 25.77 -16.70
N SER A 231 7.47 26.49 -15.62
CA SER A 231 8.50 26.73 -14.60
C SER A 231 8.78 25.49 -13.74
N VAL A 232 7.87 24.53 -13.71
CA VAL A 232 8.03 23.26 -12.98
C VAL A 232 8.80 22.27 -13.84
N LEU A 233 10.06 22.03 -13.51
CA LEU A 233 10.95 21.16 -14.29
C LEU A 233 10.79 19.68 -13.92
N ILE A 234 10.49 19.38 -12.65
CA ILE A 234 10.22 18.04 -12.13
C ILE A 234 8.85 18.08 -11.46
N ASN A 235 7.88 17.43 -12.08
CA ASN A 235 6.52 17.32 -11.57
C ASN A 235 6.41 16.21 -10.50
N PRO A 236 5.39 16.25 -9.63
CA PRO A 236 5.13 15.17 -8.69
C PRO A 236 4.95 13.83 -9.41
N GLY A 237 5.58 12.79 -8.89
CA GLY A 237 5.50 11.44 -9.44
C GLY A 237 5.97 10.38 -8.46
N VAL A 238 5.68 9.12 -8.77
CA VAL A 238 6.23 8.00 -8.01
C VAL A 238 7.75 7.94 -8.21
N GLY A 239 8.52 7.97 -7.12
CA GLY A 239 9.97 8.02 -7.13
C GLY A 239 10.56 9.41 -7.39
N GLU A 240 9.74 10.45 -7.42
CA GLU A 240 10.21 11.83 -7.46
C GLU A 240 10.22 12.40 -6.04
N ASP A 241 11.42 12.53 -5.47
CA ASP A 241 11.60 12.97 -4.08
C ASP A 241 11.46 14.49 -3.92
N ILE A 242 11.54 15.24 -5.04
CA ILE A 242 11.56 16.70 -5.03
C ILE A 242 10.67 17.29 -6.13
N ALA A 243 10.36 18.60 -5.99
CA ALA A 243 9.97 19.44 -7.12
C ALA A 243 11.13 20.38 -7.47
N ALA A 244 11.34 20.65 -8.76
CA ALA A 244 12.32 21.61 -9.21
C ALA A 244 11.60 22.74 -9.95
N VAL A 245 11.81 23.97 -9.52
CA VAL A 245 11.18 25.16 -10.07
C VAL A 245 12.26 26.12 -10.58
N ASP A 246 12.03 26.67 -11.75
CA ASP A 246 12.92 27.65 -12.37
C ASP A 246 12.70 29.05 -11.79
N ILE A 247 13.72 29.57 -11.10
CA ILE A 247 13.62 30.88 -10.45
C ILE A 247 14.49 31.97 -11.09
N GLU A 248 15.64 31.57 -11.66
CA GLU A 248 16.58 32.48 -12.29
C GLU A 248 17.22 31.82 -13.51
N PRO A 249 17.81 32.56 -14.43
CA PRO A 249 18.41 31.98 -15.65
C PRO A 249 19.45 30.88 -15.40
N GLU A 250 20.18 30.96 -14.28
CA GLU A 250 21.31 30.07 -13.99
C GLU A 250 21.06 29.10 -12.82
N GLU A 251 20.10 29.37 -11.94
CA GLU A 251 19.77 28.54 -10.79
C GLU A 251 18.34 27.97 -10.84
N VAL A 252 18.17 26.82 -10.17
CA VAL A 252 16.90 26.15 -9.98
C VAL A 252 16.65 26.01 -8.47
N LEU A 253 15.45 26.36 -8.05
CA LEU A 253 14.97 26.12 -6.68
C LEU A 253 14.46 24.69 -6.59
N VAL A 254 15.01 23.94 -5.63
CA VAL A 254 14.59 22.58 -5.31
C VAL A 254 13.88 22.60 -3.97
N LEU A 255 12.68 22.03 -3.90
CA LEU A 255 11.81 22.03 -2.73
C LEU A 255 11.45 20.61 -2.31
N LYS A 256 11.41 20.38 -1.01
CA LYS A 256 10.94 19.13 -0.42
C LYS A 256 10.18 19.41 0.88
N THR A 257 9.17 18.61 1.16
CA THR A 257 8.54 18.55 2.49
C THR A 257 8.37 17.10 2.90
N ASP A 258 8.77 16.79 4.15
CA ASP A 258 8.63 15.47 4.72
C ASP A 258 8.34 15.54 6.23
N PRO A 259 7.32 14.84 6.73
CA PRO A 259 7.01 14.76 8.15
C PRO A 259 7.82 13.61 8.80
N ILE A 260 8.26 13.85 10.03
CA ILE A 260 8.83 12.82 10.89
C ILE A 260 7.76 12.36 11.88
N THR A 261 7.36 11.11 11.76
CA THR A 261 6.23 10.52 12.51
C THR A 261 6.62 9.32 13.38
N PHE A 262 7.72 8.63 13.07
CA PHE A 262 8.12 7.40 13.77
C PHE A 262 9.13 7.63 14.90
N ALA A 263 9.97 8.67 14.83
CA ALA A 263 10.98 8.93 15.83
C ALA A 263 10.42 9.79 16.97
N THR A 264 10.55 9.32 18.21
CA THR A 264 10.25 10.11 19.42
C THR A 264 11.51 10.76 19.98
N GLU A 265 12.65 10.07 19.90
CA GLU A 265 13.96 10.59 20.25
C GLU A 265 14.67 11.16 19.02
N SER A 266 15.40 12.25 19.21
CA SER A 266 16.19 12.91 18.14
C SER A 266 15.37 13.38 16.94
N ILE A 267 14.08 13.67 17.15
CA ILE A 267 13.14 14.05 16.08
C ILE A 267 13.61 15.30 15.29
N GLY A 268 14.28 16.25 15.97
CA GLY A 268 14.85 17.44 15.31
C GLY A 268 16.03 17.09 14.39
N GLN A 269 16.83 16.08 14.74
CA GLN A 269 17.90 15.55 13.88
C GLN A 269 17.30 14.95 12.61
N TYR A 270 16.33 14.03 12.77
CA TYR A 270 15.65 13.41 11.65
C TYR A 270 15.05 14.45 10.71
N ALA A 271 14.34 15.44 11.26
CA ALA A 271 13.66 16.46 10.46
C ALA A 271 14.62 17.25 9.55
N VAL A 272 15.80 17.59 10.04
CA VAL A 272 16.80 18.29 9.22
C VAL A 272 17.43 17.34 8.21
N LEU A 273 17.86 16.14 8.64
CA LEU A 273 18.65 15.25 7.79
C LEU A 273 17.80 14.59 6.70
N ILE A 274 16.61 14.11 7.01
CA ILE A 274 15.72 13.47 6.02
C ILE A 274 15.38 14.47 4.92
N ASN A 275 14.87 15.67 5.28
CA ASN A 275 14.55 16.68 4.27
C ASN A 275 15.78 17.15 3.48
N ALA A 276 16.97 17.20 4.09
CA ALA A 276 18.21 17.58 3.39
C ALA A 276 18.70 16.47 2.45
N ASN A 277 18.53 15.20 2.85
CA ASN A 277 18.85 14.04 2.01
C ASN A 277 18.11 14.08 0.68
N ASP A 278 16.80 14.39 0.71
CA ASP A 278 16.04 14.51 -0.54
C ASP A 278 16.58 15.62 -1.45
N ILE A 279 16.85 16.80 -0.88
CA ILE A 279 17.39 17.94 -1.66
C ILE A 279 18.68 17.59 -2.37
N VAL A 280 19.61 16.88 -1.72
CA VAL A 280 20.89 16.55 -2.32
C VAL A 280 20.79 15.48 -3.39
N THR A 281 19.71 14.69 -3.48
CA THR A 281 19.49 13.74 -4.59
C THR A 281 19.35 14.42 -5.94
N ALA A 282 18.92 15.69 -5.95
CA ALA A 282 18.87 16.53 -7.15
C ALA A 282 20.20 17.24 -7.48
N GLY A 283 21.27 16.99 -6.73
CA GLY A 283 22.53 17.75 -6.82
C GLY A 283 22.46 19.13 -6.15
N ALA A 284 21.33 19.47 -5.52
CA ALA A 284 21.12 20.76 -4.90
C ALA A 284 21.76 20.87 -3.49
N SER A 285 22.11 22.09 -3.12
CA SER A 285 22.59 22.40 -1.77
C SER A 285 21.44 22.83 -0.89
N PRO A 286 21.13 22.12 0.22
CA PRO A 286 20.11 22.54 1.18
C PRO A 286 20.50 23.91 1.79
N ARG A 287 19.57 24.86 1.85
CA ARG A 287 19.85 26.23 2.31
C ARG A 287 18.86 26.73 3.35
N TRP A 288 17.58 26.52 3.14
CA TRP A 288 16.51 27.07 3.98
C TRP A 288 15.59 25.97 4.47
N PHE A 289 15.23 26.05 5.74
CA PHE A 289 14.39 25.06 6.38
C PHE A 289 13.25 25.75 7.13
N LEU A 290 12.02 25.29 6.91
CA LEU A 290 10.83 25.68 7.67
C LEU A 290 10.25 24.43 8.32
N THR A 291 9.68 24.56 9.54
CA THR A 291 9.11 23.42 10.26
C THR A 291 7.75 23.72 10.84
N THR A 292 6.83 22.77 10.73
CA THR A 292 5.64 22.73 11.57
C THR A 292 5.82 21.64 12.61
N LEU A 293 5.73 22.02 13.88
CA LEU A 293 5.94 21.17 15.04
C LEU A 293 4.59 20.94 15.73
N PHE A 294 4.14 19.69 15.75
CA PHE A 294 2.95 19.28 16.50
C PHE A 294 3.36 18.49 17.74
N PHE A 295 2.86 18.89 18.89
CA PHE A 295 3.07 18.20 20.15
C PHE A 295 1.75 17.75 20.77
N PRO A 296 1.68 16.54 21.37
CA PRO A 296 0.47 16.09 22.05
C PRO A 296 0.18 16.92 23.30
N CYS A 297 -1.09 16.95 23.71
CA CYS A 297 -1.50 17.55 24.96
C CYS A 297 -0.69 16.98 26.14
N GLY A 298 -0.26 17.86 27.05
CA GLY A 298 0.60 17.49 28.20
C GLY A 298 2.10 17.66 27.93
N THR A 299 2.53 17.99 26.72
CA THR A 299 3.93 18.28 26.41
C THR A 299 4.40 19.54 27.14
N THR A 300 5.59 19.47 27.77
CA THR A 300 6.17 20.56 28.53
C THR A 300 7.06 21.49 27.68
N PRO A 301 7.24 22.77 28.07
CA PRO A 301 8.17 23.66 27.37
C PRO A 301 9.60 23.14 27.28
N SER A 302 10.05 22.37 28.28
CA SER A 302 11.39 21.76 28.26
C SER A 302 11.55 20.68 27.18
N GLN A 303 10.50 19.89 26.92
CA GLN A 303 10.47 18.91 25.85
C GLN A 303 10.48 19.59 24.47
N ILE A 304 9.68 20.64 24.31
CA ILE A 304 9.68 21.46 23.08
C ILE A 304 11.07 22.06 22.85
N LYS A 305 11.67 22.64 23.91
CA LYS A 305 13.02 23.23 23.83
C LYS A 305 14.06 22.23 23.37
N SER A 306 14.01 20.98 23.82
CA SER A 306 14.98 19.95 23.38
C SER A 306 14.94 19.72 21.88
N VAL A 307 13.74 19.71 21.28
CA VAL A 307 13.57 19.57 19.82
C VAL A 307 14.15 20.78 19.08
N PHE A 308 13.93 22.00 19.59
CA PHE A 308 14.52 23.21 19.00
C PHE A 308 16.05 23.21 19.08
N GLU A 309 16.65 22.74 20.17
CA GLU A 309 18.12 22.64 20.29
C GLU A 309 18.71 21.58 19.32
N GLU A 310 18.00 20.49 19.06
CA GLU A 310 18.37 19.53 18.02
C GLU A 310 18.30 20.16 16.62
N LEU A 311 17.18 20.77 16.26
CA LEU A 311 17.02 21.51 14.99
C LEU A 311 18.17 22.49 14.77
N LYS A 312 18.43 23.34 15.78
CA LYS A 312 19.51 24.32 15.75
C LYS A 312 20.89 23.69 15.54
N ARG A 313 21.19 22.59 16.25
CA ARG A 313 22.47 21.87 16.14
C ARG A 313 22.71 21.38 14.73
N TYR A 314 21.74 20.67 14.14
CA TYR A 314 21.88 20.07 12.83
C TYR A 314 21.79 21.09 11.70
N CYS A 315 20.94 22.09 11.80
CA CYS A 315 20.92 23.23 10.88
C CYS A 315 22.28 23.93 10.84
N ARG A 316 22.87 24.21 12.02
CA ARG A 316 24.19 24.86 12.10
C ARG A 316 25.31 23.98 11.52
N HIS A 317 25.29 22.67 11.82
CA HIS A 317 26.32 21.73 11.32
C HIS A 317 26.35 21.69 9.79
N TRP A 318 25.17 21.65 9.18
CA TRP A 318 25.03 21.55 7.72
C TRP A 318 24.91 22.91 7.02
N LYS A 319 25.04 24.03 7.76
CA LYS A 319 24.91 25.40 7.25
C LYS A 319 23.54 25.68 6.62
N ILE A 320 22.49 25.08 7.18
CA ILE A 320 21.10 25.28 6.81
C ILE A 320 20.52 26.37 7.72
N THR A 321 19.75 27.30 7.16
CA THR A 321 19.09 28.35 7.92
C THR A 321 17.66 27.94 8.25
N LEU A 322 17.33 27.86 9.54
CA LEU A 322 15.92 27.73 9.96
C LEU A 322 15.23 29.09 9.76
N CYS A 323 14.37 29.19 8.75
CA CYS A 323 13.78 30.45 8.28
C CYS A 323 12.44 30.79 8.94
N GLY A 324 11.79 29.82 9.57
CA GLY A 324 10.47 30.01 10.17
C GLY A 324 9.79 28.68 10.44
N GLY A 325 8.51 28.76 10.73
CA GLY A 325 7.69 27.59 11.00
C GLY A 325 6.52 27.90 11.92
N HIS A 326 5.92 26.84 12.44
CA HIS A 326 4.81 26.91 13.39
C HIS A 326 5.01 25.86 14.48
N THR A 327 4.54 26.14 15.69
CA THR A 327 4.57 25.18 16.80
C THR A 327 3.22 25.14 17.46
N GLU A 328 2.63 23.96 17.57
CA GLU A 328 1.30 23.79 18.13
C GLU A 328 1.26 22.60 19.10
N ILE A 329 0.50 22.77 20.20
CA ILE A 329 0.11 21.67 21.09
C ILE A 329 -1.33 21.32 20.73
N THR A 330 -1.59 20.07 20.37
CA THR A 330 -2.88 19.66 19.83
C THR A 330 -3.26 18.24 20.27
N GLU A 331 -4.56 17.98 20.38
CA GLU A 331 -5.13 16.65 20.60
C GLU A 331 -5.12 15.77 19.35
N ALA A 332 -4.84 16.37 18.18
CA ALA A 332 -4.81 15.66 16.89
C ALA A 332 -3.64 14.69 16.76
N VAL A 333 -2.65 14.74 17.64
CA VAL A 333 -1.48 13.85 17.64
C VAL A 333 -1.27 13.20 19.00
N VAL A 334 -0.79 11.96 19.00
CA VAL A 334 -0.49 11.19 20.22
C VAL A 334 1.00 11.19 20.59
N ARG A 335 1.85 11.69 19.69
CA ARG A 335 3.30 11.85 19.83
C ARG A 335 3.76 13.08 19.06
N PRO A 336 4.95 13.64 19.34
CA PRO A 336 5.48 14.76 18.55
C PRO A 336 5.60 14.39 17.07
N ILE A 337 5.25 15.35 16.21
CA ILE A 337 5.44 15.27 14.76
C ILE A 337 6.16 16.54 14.31
N VAL A 338 7.16 16.40 13.47
CA VAL A 338 7.84 17.52 12.82
C VAL A 338 7.66 17.40 11.31
N ALA A 339 6.86 18.28 10.72
CA ALA A 339 6.75 18.41 9.27
C ALA A 339 7.77 19.45 8.80
N GLY A 340 8.81 18.99 8.09
CA GLY A 340 9.85 19.84 7.52
C GLY A 340 9.51 20.29 6.12
N MET A 341 9.92 21.51 5.75
CA MET A 341 10.01 21.98 4.37
C MET A 341 11.44 22.50 4.14
N MET A 342 12.17 21.82 3.27
CA MET A 342 13.54 22.19 2.90
C MET A 342 13.55 22.80 1.51
N ALA A 343 14.30 23.88 1.35
CA ALA A 343 14.58 24.48 0.05
C ALA A 343 16.10 24.53 -0.17
N GLY A 344 16.52 24.22 -1.40
CA GLY A 344 17.90 24.25 -1.84
C GLY A 344 18.02 24.84 -3.23
N THR A 345 19.26 25.10 -3.67
CA THR A 345 19.53 25.58 -5.04
C THR A 345 20.61 24.74 -5.71
N VAL A 346 20.52 24.66 -7.01
CA VAL A 346 21.49 24.02 -7.90
C VAL A 346 21.57 24.80 -9.21
N SER A 347 22.73 24.83 -9.88
CA SER A 347 22.78 25.40 -11.23
C SER A 347 21.93 24.54 -12.19
N ARG A 348 21.34 25.15 -13.20
CA ARG A 348 20.51 24.45 -14.18
C ARG A 348 21.25 23.31 -14.87
N SER A 349 22.55 23.49 -15.15
CA SER A 349 23.38 22.47 -15.80
C SER A 349 23.61 21.25 -14.91
N ASP A 350 23.67 21.46 -13.58
CA ASP A 350 24.08 20.46 -12.61
C ASP A 350 22.88 19.76 -11.95
N LEU A 351 21.65 20.20 -12.29
CA LEU A 351 20.43 19.54 -11.81
C LEU A 351 20.41 18.07 -12.24
N ILE A 352 20.39 17.16 -11.27
CA ILE A 352 20.30 15.73 -11.52
C ILE A 352 18.82 15.33 -11.65
N ASP A 353 18.50 14.70 -12.78
CA ASP A 353 17.15 14.24 -13.12
C ASP A 353 17.20 12.75 -13.44
N LYS A 354 16.44 11.94 -12.72
CA LYS A 354 16.41 10.48 -12.85
C LYS A 354 16.10 10.00 -14.28
N ARG A 355 15.43 10.82 -15.10
CA ARG A 355 15.17 10.55 -16.51
C ARG A 355 16.43 10.53 -17.39
N ARG A 356 17.59 10.99 -16.87
CA ARG A 356 18.90 10.91 -17.56
C ARG A 356 19.56 9.53 -17.45
N MET A 357 18.97 8.58 -16.72
CA MET A 357 19.44 7.21 -16.68
C MET A 357 19.49 6.58 -18.05
N GLU A 358 20.53 5.81 -18.34
CA GLU A 358 20.72 5.11 -19.60
C GLU A 358 21.12 3.65 -19.36
N LYS A 359 20.77 2.80 -20.34
CA LYS A 359 21.22 1.41 -20.33
C LYS A 359 22.74 1.30 -20.23
N GLY A 360 23.20 0.52 -19.28
CA GLY A 360 24.63 0.32 -18.97
C GLY A 360 25.17 1.18 -17.85
N ASP A 361 24.39 2.13 -17.31
CA ASP A 361 24.75 2.85 -16.09
C ASP A 361 24.91 1.86 -14.94
N ARG A 362 25.95 2.04 -14.12
CA ARG A 362 26.14 1.27 -12.89
C ARG A 362 25.20 1.78 -11.82
N VAL A 363 24.60 0.84 -11.07
CA VAL A 363 23.81 1.15 -9.88
C VAL A 363 24.68 0.88 -8.66
N LEU A 364 24.99 1.96 -7.96
CA LEU A 364 25.85 1.98 -6.78
C LEU A 364 25.02 2.25 -5.54
N LEU A 365 25.38 1.63 -4.42
CA LEU A 365 24.77 1.86 -3.11
C LEU A 365 25.86 2.30 -2.14
N THR A 366 25.64 3.44 -1.47
CA THR A 366 26.55 3.88 -0.39
C THR A 366 26.14 3.25 0.92
N LYS A 367 27.13 3.04 1.80
CA LYS A 367 26.96 2.41 3.12
C LYS A 367 26.26 1.05 3.00
N ARG A 368 25.29 0.78 3.89
CA ARG A 368 24.61 -0.53 3.97
C ARG A 368 23.11 -0.34 4.15
N VAL A 369 22.30 -1.34 3.81
CA VAL A 369 20.84 -1.26 3.93
C VAL A 369 20.37 -1.22 5.38
N ALA A 370 19.18 -0.68 5.61
CA ALA A 370 18.43 -0.68 6.87
C ALA A 370 19.17 0.00 8.04
N ILE A 371 19.97 1.04 7.76
CA ILE A 371 20.71 1.79 8.79
C ILE A 371 19.76 2.40 9.81
N GLU A 372 18.79 3.18 9.34
CA GLU A 372 17.80 3.84 10.18
C GLU A 372 16.94 2.85 10.95
N GLY A 373 16.37 1.85 10.27
CA GLY A 373 15.51 0.85 10.90
C GLY A 373 16.25 0.08 12.00
N THR A 374 17.52 -0.26 11.79
CA THR A 374 18.35 -0.89 12.81
C THR A 374 18.53 0.02 14.02
N ALA A 375 18.75 1.33 13.82
CA ALA A 375 18.88 2.29 14.90
C ALA A 375 17.58 2.46 15.69
N ILE A 376 16.43 2.55 15.00
CA ILE A 376 15.11 2.64 15.63
C ILE A 376 14.83 1.37 16.46
N ILE A 377 15.03 0.19 15.88
CA ILE A 377 14.79 -1.08 16.59
C ILE A 377 15.69 -1.19 17.84
N ALA A 378 16.96 -0.81 17.74
CA ALA A 378 17.86 -0.83 18.87
C ALA A 378 17.47 0.16 19.98
N ARG A 379 16.78 1.26 19.66
CA ARG A 379 16.30 2.26 20.61
C ARG A 379 14.99 1.86 21.25
N GLU A 380 13.99 1.52 20.46
CA GLU A 380 12.63 1.24 20.92
C GLU A 380 12.49 -0.16 21.52
N PHE A 381 13.24 -1.14 21.02
CA PHE A 381 13.13 -2.56 21.42
C PHE A 381 14.41 -3.12 22.04
N GLY A 382 15.31 -2.27 22.57
CA GLY A 382 16.61 -2.68 23.11
C GLY A 382 16.51 -3.76 24.17
N ASP A 383 15.59 -3.64 25.13
CA ASP A 383 15.37 -4.62 26.21
C ASP A 383 14.87 -5.98 25.66
N ARG A 384 14.01 -5.96 24.65
CA ARG A 384 13.54 -7.17 23.94
C ARG A 384 14.70 -7.85 23.23
N LEU A 385 15.56 -7.09 22.55
CA LEU A 385 16.76 -7.61 21.87
C LEU A 385 17.74 -8.24 22.86
N GLU A 386 17.93 -7.65 24.04
CA GLU A 386 18.81 -8.20 25.09
C GLU A 386 18.26 -9.54 25.60
N GLN A 387 16.94 -9.63 25.85
CA GLN A 387 16.27 -10.88 26.20
C GLN A 387 16.37 -11.95 25.11
N MET A 388 16.45 -11.56 23.85
CA MET A 388 16.68 -12.44 22.69
C MET A 388 18.17 -12.79 22.47
N GLY A 389 19.08 -12.34 23.36
CA GLY A 389 20.49 -12.72 23.38
C GLY A 389 21.40 -11.82 22.55
N ILE A 390 20.99 -10.61 22.22
CA ILE A 390 21.90 -9.59 21.69
C ILE A 390 22.56 -8.85 22.85
N SER A 391 23.90 -8.78 22.86
CA SER A 391 24.60 -8.11 23.95
C SER A 391 24.37 -6.60 23.94
N LYS A 392 24.33 -5.99 25.11
CA LYS A 392 24.12 -4.56 25.31
C LYS A 392 25.09 -3.70 24.46
N ASN A 393 26.35 -4.08 24.38
CA ASN A 393 27.34 -3.37 23.56
C ASN A 393 26.97 -3.34 22.08
N LYS A 394 26.36 -4.42 21.55
CA LYS A 394 25.90 -4.46 20.16
C LYS A 394 24.64 -3.61 19.95
N ILE A 395 23.74 -3.63 20.93
CA ILE A 395 22.54 -2.75 20.91
C ILE A 395 22.98 -1.28 20.93
N ASP A 396 23.91 -0.92 21.81
CA ASP A 396 24.44 0.45 21.90
C ASP A 396 25.17 0.86 20.62
N HIS A 397 25.88 -0.06 19.97
CA HIS A 397 26.48 0.19 18.66
C HIS A 397 25.41 0.44 17.57
N CYS A 398 24.34 -0.37 17.52
CA CYS A 398 23.25 -0.18 16.58
C CYS A 398 22.51 1.15 16.79
N ARG A 399 22.38 1.62 18.04
CA ARG A 399 21.81 2.95 18.35
C ARG A 399 22.59 4.09 17.71
N GLN A 400 23.91 3.94 17.54
CA GLN A 400 24.79 4.93 16.91
C GLN A 400 24.64 4.97 15.38
N PHE A 401 23.96 4.01 14.76
CA PHE A 401 23.69 4.07 13.32
C PHE A 401 22.91 5.30 12.90
N LEU A 402 22.18 5.93 13.83
CA LEU A 402 21.54 7.23 13.60
C LEU A 402 22.52 8.32 13.14
N ASP A 403 23.80 8.24 13.56
CA ASP A 403 24.83 9.21 13.15
C ASP A 403 25.20 9.07 11.66
N GLN A 404 24.77 7.99 11.00
CA GLN A 404 25.07 7.68 9.60
C GLN A 404 23.93 7.98 8.63
N ILE A 405 22.78 8.52 9.10
CA ILE A 405 21.60 8.74 8.23
C ILE A 405 21.77 9.88 7.22
N SER A 406 22.77 10.76 7.38
CA SER A 406 23.06 11.80 6.40
C SER A 406 23.74 11.21 5.16
N ILE A 407 23.26 11.58 3.97
CA ILE A 407 23.88 11.27 2.68
C ILE A 407 24.48 12.49 2.00
N ILE A 408 24.52 13.64 2.69
CA ILE A 408 24.90 14.94 2.10
C ILE A 408 26.31 14.91 1.54
N ALA A 409 27.27 14.26 2.22
CA ALA A 409 28.66 14.23 1.81
C ALA A 409 28.87 13.46 0.50
N GLU A 410 28.38 12.22 0.44
CA GLU A 410 28.50 11.36 -0.72
C GLU A 410 27.66 11.86 -1.92
N ALA A 411 26.48 12.43 -1.65
CA ALA A 411 25.65 13.02 -2.70
C ALA A 411 26.33 14.22 -3.37
N ARG A 412 27.03 15.08 -2.59
CA ARG A 412 27.84 16.18 -3.16
C ARG A 412 28.96 15.66 -4.04
N ILE A 413 29.69 14.64 -3.60
CA ILE A 413 30.75 14.02 -4.41
C ILE A 413 30.16 13.44 -5.71
N ALA A 414 29.01 12.79 -5.60
CA ALA A 414 28.30 12.23 -6.75
C ALA A 414 27.83 13.34 -7.71
N ALA A 415 27.29 14.44 -7.20
CA ALA A 415 26.82 15.57 -8.01
C ALA A 415 27.95 16.25 -8.81
N GLU A 416 29.17 16.26 -8.29
CA GLU A 416 30.35 16.79 -8.99
C GLU A 416 30.90 15.85 -10.08
N ASN A 417 30.45 14.58 -10.12
CA ASN A 417 30.89 13.63 -11.13
C ASN A 417 30.02 13.72 -12.40
N PRO A 418 30.59 14.01 -13.56
CA PRO A 418 29.84 14.23 -14.80
C PRO A 418 29.08 12.99 -15.29
N GLY A 419 29.49 11.80 -14.85
CA GLY A 419 28.83 10.53 -15.16
C GLY A 419 27.62 10.22 -14.30
N THR A 420 27.36 10.98 -13.24
CA THR A 420 26.17 10.74 -12.40
C THR A 420 24.90 11.09 -13.16
N SER A 421 24.05 10.10 -13.37
CA SER A 421 22.80 10.25 -14.13
C SER A 421 21.56 10.33 -13.24
N ALA A 422 21.58 9.69 -12.07
CA ALA A 422 20.48 9.73 -11.11
C ALA A 422 20.99 9.49 -9.70
N MET A 423 20.27 10.04 -8.72
CA MET A 423 20.42 9.73 -7.30
C MET A 423 19.04 9.49 -6.69
N HIS A 424 18.97 8.61 -5.70
CA HIS A 424 17.76 8.33 -4.93
C HIS A 424 18.15 7.85 -3.52
N ASP A 425 17.60 8.44 -2.49
CA ASP A 425 17.83 7.99 -1.13
C ASP A 425 16.98 6.75 -0.80
N VAL A 426 17.47 5.97 0.12
CA VAL A 426 16.75 4.79 0.62
C VAL A 426 16.02 5.22 1.89
N THR A 427 14.70 5.15 1.88
CA THR A 427 13.84 5.56 3.00
C THR A 427 12.88 4.45 3.41
N GLU A 428 11.62 4.79 3.68
CA GLU A 428 10.55 3.85 4.04
C GLU A 428 10.30 2.82 2.93
N GLY A 429 10.10 1.56 3.32
CA GLY A 429 10.05 0.41 2.41
C GLY A 429 11.42 -0.09 1.98
N GLY A 430 12.51 0.49 2.52
CA GLY A 430 13.89 0.07 2.38
C GLY A 430 14.42 0.08 0.94
N LEU A 431 15.48 -0.67 0.72
CA LEU A 431 16.09 -0.79 -0.62
C LEU A 431 15.12 -1.38 -1.65
N ALA A 432 14.17 -2.21 -1.21
CA ALA A 432 13.21 -2.82 -2.11
C ALA A 432 12.30 -1.79 -2.77
N ALA A 433 11.76 -0.84 -2.00
CA ALA A 433 10.96 0.26 -2.50
C ALA A 433 11.81 1.25 -3.30
N ALA A 434 12.96 1.67 -2.77
CA ALA A 434 13.82 2.67 -3.39
C ALA A 434 14.28 2.28 -4.81
N LEU A 435 14.68 1.02 -5.03
CA LEU A 435 15.03 0.54 -6.37
C LEU A 435 13.85 0.51 -7.32
N ALA A 436 12.66 0.11 -6.84
CA ALA A 436 11.45 0.11 -7.65
C ALA A 436 11.06 1.55 -8.05
N GLU A 437 11.13 2.49 -7.12
CA GLU A 437 10.87 3.92 -7.34
C GLU A 437 11.86 4.52 -8.33
N LEU A 438 13.15 4.22 -8.17
CA LEU A 438 14.19 4.65 -9.10
C LEU A 438 13.97 4.11 -10.52
N SER A 439 13.59 2.83 -10.65
CA SER A 439 13.24 2.22 -11.93
C SER A 439 12.03 2.89 -12.59
N ILE A 440 11.01 3.23 -11.80
CA ILE A 440 9.79 3.90 -12.27
C ILE A 440 10.11 5.32 -12.74
N ALA A 441 10.82 6.11 -11.92
CA ALA A 441 11.16 7.50 -12.22
C ALA A 441 12.10 7.63 -13.42
N GLY A 442 13.11 6.76 -13.50
CA GLY A 442 14.08 6.72 -14.60
C GLY A 442 13.56 6.04 -15.88
N GLY A 443 12.44 5.32 -15.80
CA GLY A 443 11.84 4.63 -16.95
C GLY A 443 12.66 3.46 -17.48
N HIS A 444 13.53 2.87 -16.67
CA HIS A 444 14.41 1.76 -17.05
C HIS A 444 14.33 0.60 -16.06
N ARG A 445 14.44 -0.62 -16.57
CA ARG A 445 14.66 -1.81 -15.72
C ARG A 445 16.01 -1.73 -15.05
N ILE A 446 16.10 -2.25 -13.83
CA ILE A 446 17.36 -2.35 -13.11
C ILE A 446 17.67 -3.82 -12.84
N LYS A 447 18.87 -4.28 -13.23
CA LYS A 447 19.39 -5.59 -12.86
C LYS A 447 20.15 -5.47 -11.57
N VAL A 448 19.82 -6.30 -10.58
CA VAL A 448 20.42 -6.27 -9.25
C VAL A 448 21.06 -7.61 -8.91
N ASN A 449 22.28 -7.58 -8.43
CA ASN A 449 22.96 -8.75 -7.85
C ASN A 449 22.71 -8.80 -6.34
N MET A 450 21.81 -9.68 -5.92
CA MET A 450 21.42 -9.85 -4.51
C MET A 450 22.60 -10.17 -3.59
N ASN A 451 23.64 -10.83 -4.11
CA ASN A 451 24.82 -11.18 -3.31
C ASN A 451 25.76 -9.99 -3.06
N GLN A 452 25.57 -8.89 -3.76
CA GLN A 452 26.39 -7.67 -3.61
C GLN A 452 25.71 -6.61 -2.73
N ILE A 453 24.47 -6.82 -2.30
CA ILE A 453 23.78 -5.90 -1.41
C ILE A 453 24.40 -6.00 -0.01
N PRO A 454 25.05 -4.93 0.50
CA PRO A 454 25.72 -4.96 1.80
C PRO A 454 24.73 -4.78 2.95
N VAL A 455 24.78 -5.67 3.93
CA VAL A 455 23.99 -5.61 5.17
C VAL A 455 24.95 -5.69 6.36
N TYR A 456 24.71 -4.91 7.41
CA TYR A 456 25.50 -5.06 8.65
C TYR A 456 25.18 -6.41 9.30
N PRO A 457 26.19 -7.12 9.85
CA PRO A 457 25.97 -8.38 10.56
C PRO A 457 24.98 -8.23 11.73
N GLU A 458 25.00 -7.09 12.41
CA GLU A 458 24.07 -6.73 13.48
C GLU A 458 22.65 -6.59 12.96
N THR A 459 22.46 -5.86 11.86
CA THR A 459 21.18 -5.70 11.17
C THR A 459 20.60 -7.05 10.77
N GLN A 460 21.42 -7.88 10.08
CA GLN A 460 20.98 -9.22 9.66
C GLN A 460 20.54 -10.05 10.85
N LYS A 461 21.33 -10.07 11.95
CA LYS A 461 20.98 -10.82 13.14
C LYS A 461 19.69 -10.33 13.81
N ILE A 462 19.49 -9.01 13.88
CA ILE A 462 18.25 -8.41 14.42
C ILE A 462 17.07 -8.81 13.56
N CYS A 463 17.19 -8.69 12.24
CA CYS A 463 16.13 -9.05 11.30
C CYS A 463 15.77 -10.54 11.38
N ASP A 464 16.78 -11.42 11.43
CA ASP A 464 16.56 -12.88 11.59
C ASP A 464 15.82 -13.22 12.90
N LEU A 465 16.12 -12.53 14.00
CA LEU A 465 15.48 -12.76 15.30
C LEU A 465 14.03 -12.24 15.35
N LEU A 466 13.74 -11.17 14.61
CA LEU A 466 12.43 -10.52 14.63
C LEU A 466 11.53 -10.94 13.46
N ASP A 467 12.02 -11.84 12.60
CA ASP A 467 11.33 -12.33 11.39
C ASP A 467 10.93 -11.20 10.42
N ILE A 468 11.87 -10.29 10.16
CA ILE A 468 11.73 -9.18 9.22
C ILE A 468 12.85 -9.20 8.17
N ASP A 469 12.60 -8.63 6.99
CA ASP A 469 13.57 -8.58 5.89
C ASP A 469 14.30 -7.22 5.87
N PRO A 470 15.65 -7.18 5.93
CA PRO A 470 16.39 -5.93 5.88
C PRO A 470 16.20 -5.13 4.57
N LEU A 471 15.76 -5.79 3.50
CA LEU A 471 15.48 -5.10 2.22
C LEU A 471 14.19 -4.28 2.23
N GLY A 472 13.24 -4.63 3.10
CA GLY A 472 11.98 -3.91 3.27
C GLY A 472 11.97 -2.98 4.50
N LEU A 473 13.07 -2.91 5.23
CA LEU A 473 13.19 -2.12 6.45
C LEU A 473 13.70 -0.70 6.13
N ILE A 474 13.07 0.31 6.71
CA ILE A 474 13.41 1.74 6.53
C ILE A 474 14.92 1.98 6.62
N GLY A 475 15.47 2.72 5.67
CA GLY A 475 16.91 2.69 5.40
C GLY A 475 17.60 4.03 5.20
N SER A 476 17.05 5.16 5.74
CA SER A 476 17.74 6.45 5.61
C SER A 476 19.21 6.35 6.03
N GLY A 477 20.06 6.98 5.23
CA GLY A 477 21.52 6.88 5.36
C GLY A 477 22.19 6.19 4.17
N SER A 478 21.46 5.47 3.34
CA SER A 478 21.98 4.89 2.11
C SER A 478 21.53 5.68 0.90
N LEU A 479 22.42 5.83 -0.07
CA LEU A 479 22.17 6.53 -1.33
C LEU A 479 22.34 5.57 -2.51
N LEU A 480 21.34 5.50 -3.37
CA LEU A 480 21.43 4.90 -4.70
C LEU A 480 21.97 5.94 -5.68
N ILE A 481 22.99 5.57 -6.45
CA ILE A 481 23.58 6.42 -7.48
C ILE A 481 23.62 5.62 -8.78
N CYS A 482 23.02 6.17 -9.83
CA CYS A 482 23.26 5.69 -11.20
C CYS A 482 24.37 6.52 -11.83
N CYS A 483 25.40 5.84 -12.34
CA CYS A 483 26.56 6.49 -12.91
C CYS A 483 26.98 5.79 -14.21
N ARG A 484 27.41 6.57 -15.20
CA ARG A 484 27.98 6.04 -16.44
C ARG A 484 29.08 5.04 -16.11
N ASN A 485 29.10 3.90 -16.80
CA ASN A 485 30.05 2.84 -16.52
C ASN A 485 31.52 3.32 -16.61
N ALA A 486 31.81 4.27 -17.52
CA ALA A 486 33.15 4.84 -17.67
C ALA A 486 33.63 5.62 -16.44
N ASP A 487 32.73 6.32 -15.77
CA ASP A 487 33.04 7.25 -14.66
C ASP A 487 32.81 6.60 -13.28
N SER A 488 32.15 5.44 -13.24
CA SER A 488 31.73 4.79 -12.00
C SER A 488 32.90 4.39 -11.08
N HIS A 489 34.02 3.96 -11.65
CA HIS A 489 35.19 3.57 -10.86
C HIS A 489 35.82 4.76 -10.15
N GLU A 490 35.99 5.89 -10.84
CA GLU A 490 36.50 7.13 -10.25
C GLU A 490 35.59 7.64 -9.15
N LEU A 491 34.26 7.64 -9.42
CA LEU A 491 33.25 8.03 -8.42
C LEU A 491 33.35 7.19 -7.15
N MET A 492 33.43 5.86 -7.30
CA MET A 492 33.59 4.96 -6.15
C MET A 492 34.87 5.25 -5.35
N GLN A 493 36.00 5.49 -6.02
CA GLN A 493 37.25 5.85 -5.35
C GLN A 493 37.12 7.17 -4.58
N ARG A 494 36.47 8.19 -5.14
CA ARG A 494 36.25 9.49 -4.48
C ARG A 494 35.39 9.37 -3.23
N ILE A 495 34.31 8.58 -3.29
CA ILE A 495 33.41 8.37 -2.16
C ILE A 495 34.09 7.54 -1.06
N ASP A 496 34.84 6.49 -1.44
CA ASP A 496 35.61 5.66 -0.49
C ASP A 496 36.71 6.48 0.20
N ALA A 497 37.43 7.32 -0.55
CA ALA A 497 38.44 8.23 0.00
C ALA A 497 37.84 9.27 0.98
N ALA A 498 36.54 9.58 0.88
CA ALA A 498 35.83 10.40 1.85
C ALA A 498 35.35 9.61 3.09
N GLY A 499 35.70 8.32 3.19
CA GLY A 499 35.33 7.44 4.30
C GLY A 499 33.93 6.86 4.23
N VAL A 500 33.28 6.88 3.07
CA VAL A 500 31.95 6.32 2.85
C VAL A 500 32.09 5.04 2.02
N GLU A 501 31.65 3.91 2.61
CA GLU A 501 31.60 2.62 1.91
C GLU A 501 30.64 2.72 0.71
N ILE A 502 31.06 2.18 -0.45
CA ILE A 502 30.25 2.18 -1.66
C ILE A 502 30.39 0.84 -2.41
N THR A 503 29.27 0.32 -2.87
CA THR A 503 29.21 -1.00 -3.54
C THR A 503 28.43 -0.89 -4.85
N SER A 504 28.95 -1.51 -5.91
CA SER A 504 28.20 -1.69 -7.16
C SER A 504 27.25 -2.88 -7.01
N ILE A 505 25.96 -2.62 -6.93
CA ILE A 505 24.94 -3.63 -6.70
C ILE A 505 24.22 -4.06 -7.98
N GLY A 506 24.41 -3.35 -9.09
CA GLY A 506 23.68 -3.65 -10.32
C GLY A 506 23.99 -2.75 -11.51
N GLU A 507 23.14 -2.82 -12.49
CA GLU A 507 23.21 -2.02 -13.72
C GLU A 507 21.81 -1.63 -14.23
N VAL A 508 21.70 -0.47 -14.88
CA VAL A 508 20.50 -0.04 -15.61
C VAL A 508 20.40 -0.83 -16.91
N SER A 509 19.22 -1.40 -17.16
CA SER A 509 18.94 -2.23 -18.33
C SER A 509 18.05 -1.50 -19.37
N ASP A 510 17.30 -2.27 -20.15
CA ASP A 510 16.40 -1.74 -21.18
C ASP A 510 15.24 -0.94 -20.56
N LYS A 511 14.56 -0.14 -21.37
CA LYS A 511 13.37 0.60 -20.94
C LYS A 511 12.32 -0.32 -20.32
N GLY A 512 11.69 0.16 -19.26
CA GLY A 512 10.69 -0.56 -18.46
C GLY A 512 10.70 -0.12 -17.00
N GLN A 513 9.88 -0.73 -16.17
CA GLN A 513 9.69 -0.37 -14.77
C GLN A 513 9.70 -1.65 -13.90
N GLU A 514 10.82 -2.34 -13.86
CA GLU A 514 10.94 -3.65 -13.24
C GLU A 514 12.35 -3.83 -12.63
N ILE A 515 12.42 -4.52 -11.51
CA ILE A 515 13.68 -4.96 -10.92
C ILE A 515 13.92 -6.42 -11.29
N GLN A 516 15.04 -6.68 -11.93
CA GLN A 516 15.51 -8.01 -12.31
C GLN A 516 16.59 -8.47 -11.34
N ALA A 517 16.22 -9.25 -10.35
CA ALA A 517 17.12 -9.71 -9.31
C ALA A 517 17.80 -11.03 -9.68
N TYR A 518 19.09 -11.15 -9.31
CA TYR A 518 19.91 -12.33 -9.56
C TYR A 518 20.68 -12.77 -8.31
N LYS A 519 20.71 -14.08 -8.04
CA LYS A 519 21.66 -14.74 -7.13
C LYS A 519 22.66 -15.57 -7.96
N GLY A 520 23.86 -15.04 -8.16
CA GLY A 520 24.81 -15.57 -9.13
C GLY A 520 24.24 -15.45 -10.56
N LYS A 521 24.09 -16.59 -11.25
CA LYS A 521 23.49 -16.65 -12.62
C LYS A 521 21.99 -16.89 -12.64
N LYS A 522 21.38 -17.16 -11.48
CA LYS A 522 19.96 -17.51 -11.38
C LYS A 522 19.13 -16.25 -11.14
N GLN A 523 18.16 -16.01 -11.99
CA GLN A 523 17.16 -14.98 -11.75
C GLN A 523 16.23 -15.43 -10.61
N VAL A 524 15.92 -14.50 -9.72
CA VAL A 524 15.03 -14.70 -8.56
C VAL A 524 13.99 -13.55 -8.53
N SER A 525 12.91 -13.76 -7.79
CA SER A 525 11.94 -12.69 -7.57
C SER A 525 12.55 -11.57 -6.73
N TRP A 526 12.28 -10.31 -7.10
CA TRP A 526 12.58 -9.17 -6.25
C TRP A 526 11.55 -9.11 -5.11
N PRO A 527 11.97 -8.93 -3.85
CA PRO A 527 11.02 -8.84 -2.75
C PRO A 527 10.18 -7.56 -2.84
N THR A 528 8.91 -7.68 -2.51
CA THR A 528 7.97 -6.57 -2.43
C THR A 528 7.26 -6.62 -1.09
N PHE A 529 7.08 -5.47 -0.46
CA PHE A 529 6.47 -5.33 0.86
C PHE A 529 5.27 -4.40 0.75
N GLU A 530 4.16 -4.76 1.36
CA GLU A 530 2.96 -3.89 1.38
C GLU A 530 3.14 -2.71 2.34
N VAL A 531 3.92 -2.92 3.39
CA VAL A 531 4.29 -1.92 4.41
C VAL A 531 5.77 -2.06 4.73
N ASP A 532 6.33 -1.04 5.37
CA ASP A 532 7.69 -1.14 5.91
C ASP A 532 7.76 -2.26 6.96
N GLU A 533 8.83 -3.04 6.91
CA GLU A 533 9.03 -4.17 7.82
C GLU A 533 9.07 -3.75 9.31
N ILE A 534 9.40 -2.49 9.59
CA ILE A 534 9.40 -1.97 10.97
C ILE A 534 8.00 -1.94 11.59
N THR A 535 6.96 -1.78 10.77
CA THR A 535 5.57 -1.67 11.27
C THR A 535 5.10 -2.91 11.98
N LYS A 536 5.59 -4.10 11.58
CA LYS A 536 5.32 -5.39 12.23
C LYS A 536 5.73 -5.44 13.70
N LEU A 537 6.57 -4.51 14.13
CA LEU A 537 7.07 -4.48 15.51
C LEU A 537 6.23 -3.60 16.43
N PHE A 538 5.36 -2.77 15.86
CA PHE A 538 4.48 -1.84 16.58
C PHE A 538 3.02 -2.32 16.66
N GLU A 539 2.71 -3.43 15.98
CA GLU A 539 1.44 -4.15 16.11
C GLU A 539 1.49 -5.09 17.34
#